data_a0280c25d1c68047ff78ebb705143f78
#
_entry.id   a0280c25d1c68047ff78ebb705143f78
#
_cell.length_a   1.000
_cell.length_b   1.000
_cell.length_c   1.000
_cell.angle_alpha   90.00
_cell.angle_beta   90.00
_cell.angle_gamma   90.00
#
_symmetry.space_group_name_H-M   'P 1'
#
loop_
_entity.id
_entity.type
_entity.pdbx_description
1 polymer ?
#
loop_
_entity_poly.entity_id
_entity_poly.type
_entity_poly.pdbx_seq_one_letter_code
_entity_poly.pdbx_strand_id
1 'polypeptide(L)'
;MSFGFLGIQFGFELQNSNVSRIFETLGANKDEIPILWIAAPLTGLLVQPIVGYISDRTWHPYWGRRRPFFFIGAILATIALVIMPNSPSLWVAGGMLWIMDASINISMEPFRAFVGDKLRPSQRTAGFAMQSFFIGTGSVIAALLPWIFNKWLGVSNTADSGIIPDSVKWSFYAGAFAFLTAVMYTVFTTEEFPPESIEKLRQENKQSGFWQGIKESFQGIFHMPKTMRQLAYVQFFTWFALFSMWIYATNAVTSNIYNMRVSSELYQKLKANFLKADLDPVVFHSLKNDLDEIDRFQTGQSEPVLTLNLTNYFLDSPGLVTADRHELERVKQEYNDGADWLGVCSSVRNGVAAVFAFIIPLIALRLGRKRTHMVCLIIGGIGLGSIVFIQDPWVIAVSMGLVGIAWASILSMPYAMLSGALPAHKMGYYMGVFNFFIVIPQIFAATVLGFLTVNVFKGNTMLTLVLGGVLMIIAGLLSLRVDDNE
;
A
#
# COMPACT_ATOMS: atom_id res chain seq x y z
N MET A 1 15.00 15.95 -12.70
CA MET A 1 13.69 16.28 -12.12
C MET A 1 12.90 15.03 -11.77
N SER A 2 12.41 14.23 -12.72
CA SER A 2 11.55 13.05 -12.41
C SER A 2 12.23 11.92 -11.63
N PHE A 3 13.55 11.93 -11.50
CA PHE A 3 14.32 10.90 -10.78
C PHE A 3 13.94 10.77 -9.29
N GLY A 4 13.55 11.87 -8.65
CA GLY A 4 13.07 11.83 -7.25
C GLY A 4 11.86 10.93 -7.03
N PHE A 5 11.01 10.72 -8.05
CA PHE A 5 9.90 9.78 -7.96
C PHE A 5 10.33 8.33 -7.77
N LEU A 6 11.48 7.95 -8.32
CA LEU A 6 12.06 6.63 -8.06
C LEU A 6 12.26 6.43 -6.55
N GLY A 7 12.89 7.39 -5.87
CA GLY A 7 13.11 7.32 -4.43
C GLY A 7 11.81 7.31 -3.62
N ILE A 8 10.87 8.20 -3.94
CA ILE A 8 9.56 8.24 -3.29
C ILE A 8 8.85 6.88 -3.39
N GLN A 9 8.96 6.24 -4.55
CA GLN A 9 8.31 4.98 -4.80
C GLN A 9 8.94 3.81 -4.03
N PHE A 10 10.24 3.88 -3.70
CA PHE A 10 10.84 2.92 -2.77
C PHE A 10 10.15 2.94 -1.41
N GLY A 11 9.86 4.13 -0.87
CA GLY A 11 9.14 4.27 0.40
C GLY A 11 7.75 3.62 0.33
N PHE A 12 6.94 3.99 -0.67
CA PHE A 12 5.59 3.45 -0.83
C PHE A 12 5.56 1.93 -1.05
N GLU A 13 6.43 1.41 -1.90
CA GLU A 13 6.37 -0.02 -2.22
C GLU A 13 6.91 -0.89 -1.09
N LEU A 14 7.97 -0.47 -0.39
CA LEU A 14 8.42 -1.15 0.82
C LEU A 14 7.34 -1.17 1.89
N GLN A 15 6.60 -0.07 2.05
CA GLN A 15 5.44 -0.01 2.92
C GLN A 15 4.37 -1.01 2.48
N ASN A 16 3.90 -0.93 1.24
CA ASN A 16 2.81 -1.75 0.73
C ASN A 16 3.11 -3.25 0.75
N SER A 17 4.36 -3.63 0.57
CA SER A 17 4.78 -5.04 0.49
C SER A 17 5.19 -5.65 1.83
N ASN A 18 5.59 -4.83 2.82
CA ASN A 18 6.22 -5.36 4.03
C ASN A 18 5.57 -4.93 5.34
N VAL A 19 4.71 -3.89 5.37
CA VAL A 19 4.17 -3.38 6.63
C VAL A 19 3.27 -4.39 7.32
N SER A 20 2.41 -5.10 6.60
CA SER A 20 1.61 -6.19 7.19
C SER A 20 2.49 -7.27 7.80
N ARG A 21 3.57 -7.68 7.10
CA ARG A 21 4.57 -8.62 7.63
C ARG A 21 5.23 -8.11 8.91
N ILE A 22 5.60 -6.82 8.95
CA ILE A 22 6.20 -6.20 10.14
C ILE A 22 5.20 -6.24 11.30
N PHE A 23 3.94 -5.89 11.07
CA PHE A 23 2.91 -5.93 12.10
C PHE A 23 2.67 -7.36 12.62
N GLU A 24 2.54 -8.35 11.72
CA GLU A 24 2.40 -9.76 12.10
C GLU A 24 3.63 -10.26 12.89
N THR A 25 4.85 -9.87 12.48
CA THR A 25 6.08 -10.23 13.20
C THR A 25 6.11 -9.64 14.62
N LEU A 26 5.55 -8.44 14.80
CA LEU A 26 5.45 -7.75 16.09
C LEU A 26 4.21 -8.14 16.91
N GLY A 27 3.45 -9.13 16.47
CA GLY A 27 2.36 -9.71 17.22
C GLY A 27 0.97 -9.17 16.92
N ALA A 28 0.76 -8.48 15.80
CA ALA A 28 -0.57 -8.01 15.41
C ALA A 28 -1.50 -9.17 15.02
N ASN A 29 -2.72 -9.14 15.50
CA ASN A 29 -3.78 -10.06 15.08
C ASN A 29 -4.44 -9.59 13.77
N LYS A 30 -5.15 -10.50 13.09
CA LYS A 30 -5.79 -10.24 11.78
C LYS A 30 -6.83 -9.12 11.82
N ASP A 31 -7.48 -8.88 12.94
CA ASP A 31 -8.45 -7.82 13.16
C ASP A 31 -7.80 -6.47 13.48
N GLU A 32 -6.57 -6.46 14.00
CA GLU A 32 -5.81 -5.25 14.34
C GLU A 32 -5.10 -4.64 13.13
N ILE A 33 -4.60 -5.48 12.22
CA ILE A 33 -3.83 -5.03 11.04
C ILE A 33 -4.59 -3.97 10.21
N PRO A 34 -5.88 -4.12 9.89
CA PRO A 34 -6.61 -3.09 9.14
C PRO A 34 -6.65 -1.73 9.83
N ILE A 35 -6.80 -1.72 11.16
CA ILE A 35 -6.84 -0.48 11.96
C ILE A 35 -5.50 0.21 11.94
N LEU A 36 -4.39 -0.53 12.02
CA LEU A 36 -3.05 0.02 11.90
C LEU A 36 -2.79 0.65 10.52
N TRP A 37 -3.35 0.06 9.46
CA TRP A 37 -3.26 0.58 8.09
C TRP A 37 -4.07 1.87 7.85
N ILE A 38 -4.93 2.29 8.78
CA ILE A 38 -5.70 3.54 8.64
C ILE A 38 -4.80 4.78 8.55
N ALA A 39 -3.55 4.66 9.01
CA ALA A 39 -2.54 5.71 8.94
C ALA A 39 -2.36 6.22 7.50
N ALA A 40 -2.22 5.31 6.52
CA ALA A 40 -1.96 5.64 5.13
C ALA A 40 -3.06 6.54 4.51
N PRO A 41 -4.33 6.15 4.50
CA PRO A 41 -5.38 6.99 3.96
C PRO A 41 -5.62 8.27 4.76
N LEU A 42 -5.52 8.26 6.10
CA LEU A 42 -5.73 9.46 6.90
C LEU A 42 -4.64 10.51 6.69
N THR A 43 -3.38 10.10 6.60
CA THR A 43 -2.29 11.04 6.27
C THR A 43 -2.45 11.60 4.87
N GLY A 44 -2.82 10.78 3.88
CA GLY A 44 -3.15 11.24 2.54
C GLY A 44 -4.27 12.30 2.53
N LEU A 45 -5.33 12.06 3.31
CA LEU A 45 -6.46 12.97 3.42
C LEU A 45 -6.11 14.31 4.06
N LEU A 46 -5.27 14.30 5.08
CA LEU A 46 -4.95 15.50 5.88
C LEU A 46 -3.70 16.22 5.35
N VAL A 47 -2.61 15.48 5.10
CA VAL A 47 -1.30 16.06 4.79
C VAL A 47 -1.25 16.62 3.37
N GLN A 48 -1.81 15.92 2.37
CA GLN A 48 -1.71 16.36 0.97
C GLN A 48 -2.35 17.75 0.73
N PRO A 49 -3.60 18.03 1.16
CA PRO A 49 -4.18 19.36 0.98
C PRO A 49 -3.42 20.45 1.74
N ILE A 50 -2.94 20.13 2.96
CA ILE A 50 -2.18 21.06 3.80
C ILE A 50 -0.87 21.45 3.12
N VAL A 51 -0.11 20.45 2.69
CA VAL A 51 1.20 20.66 2.06
C VAL A 51 1.05 21.29 0.68
N GLY A 52 0.05 20.87 -0.09
CA GLY A 52 -0.29 21.51 -1.36
C GLY A 52 -0.54 23.01 -1.18
N TYR A 53 -1.43 23.36 -0.25
CA TYR A 53 -1.76 24.76 0.08
C TYR A 53 -0.55 25.57 0.53
N ILE A 54 0.25 25.04 1.47
CA ILE A 54 1.43 25.74 2.00
C ILE A 54 2.50 25.86 0.93
N SER A 55 2.77 24.81 0.16
CA SER A 55 3.80 24.81 -0.88
C SER A 55 3.47 25.78 -2.01
N ASP A 56 2.17 25.94 -2.35
CA ASP A 56 1.72 26.91 -3.35
C ASP A 56 1.98 28.36 -2.95
N ARG A 57 2.02 28.64 -1.66
CA ARG A 57 2.18 29.97 -1.07
C ARG A 57 3.57 30.28 -0.53
N THR A 58 4.47 29.31 -0.59
CA THR A 58 5.86 29.46 -0.13
C THR A 58 6.74 29.92 -1.26
N TRP A 59 7.65 30.85 -0.97
CA TRP A 59 8.78 31.22 -1.83
C TRP A 59 9.99 31.58 -0.98
N HIS A 60 11.11 30.90 -1.26
CA HIS A 60 12.39 31.20 -0.63
C HIS A 60 13.47 31.44 -1.70
N PRO A 61 14.30 32.50 -1.60
CA PRO A 61 15.27 32.86 -2.65
C PRO A 61 16.25 31.75 -3.04
N TYR A 62 16.72 30.95 -2.07
CA TYR A 62 17.66 29.84 -2.31
C TYR A 62 16.96 28.49 -2.54
N TRP A 63 15.88 28.23 -1.80
CA TRP A 63 15.23 26.93 -1.80
C TRP A 63 14.07 26.82 -2.81
N GLY A 64 13.62 27.96 -3.35
CA GLY A 64 12.48 27.99 -4.24
C GLY A 64 11.16 27.81 -3.52
N ARG A 65 10.17 27.25 -4.21
CA ARG A 65 8.79 27.07 -3.76
C ARG A 65 8.54 25.64 -3.25
N ARG A 66 8.97 24.62 -4.00
CA ARG A 66 8.66 23.20 -3.76
C ARG A 66 9.80 22.43 -3.08
N ARG A 67 11.04 22.78 -3.36
CA ARG A 67 12.24 22.08 -2.90
C ARG A 67 12.35 21.96 -1.37
N PRO A 68 11.95 22.94 -0.54
CA PRO A 68 11.98 22.79 0.92
C PRO A 68 11.15 21.60 1.40
N PHE A 69 9.97 21.38 0.79
CA PHE A 69 9.08 20.27 1.14
C PHE A 69 9.67 18.94 0.73
N PHE A 70 10.31 18.85 -0.47
CA PHE A 70 11.02 17.63 -0.88
C PHE A 70 12.10 17.26 0.13
N PHE A 71 12.90 18.27 0.51
CA PHE A 71 14.02 18.09 1.43
C PHE A 71 13.56 17.62 2.81
N ILE A 72 12.62 18.31 3.42
CA ILE A 72 12.08 17.97 4.75
C ILE A 72 11.39 16.61 4.74
N GLY A 73 10.52 16.38 3.74
CA GLY A 73 9.82 15.11 3.62
C GLY A 73 10.78 13.94 3.39
N ALA A 74 11.85 14.14 2.58
CA ALA A 74 12.83 13.08 2.34
C ALA A 74 13.64 12.73 3.60
N ILE A 75 14.03 13.72 4.40
CA ILE A 75 14.74 13.47 5.67
C ILE A 75 13.83 12.70 6.64
N LEU A 76 12.60 13.17 6.84
CA LEU A 76 11.66 12.55 7.77
C LEU A 76 11.27 11.12 7.32
N ALA A 77 11.04 10.92 6.02
CA ALA A 77 10.75 9.59 5.46
C ALA A 77 11.94 8.64 5.60
N THR A 78 13.17 9.13 5.38
CA THR A 78 14.39 8.34 5.58
C THR A 78 14.55 7.90 7.03
N ILE A 79 14.32 8.79 7.99
CA ILE A 79 14.35 8.48 9.42
C ILE A 79 13.28 7.42 9.76
N ALA A 80 12.05 7.59 9.26
CA ALA A 80 10.97 6.64 9.50
C ALA A 80 11.26 5.26 8.87
N LEU A 81 11.81 5.21 7.64
CA LEU A 81 12.23 3.98 6.98
C LEU A 81 13.34 3.24 7.73
N VAL A 82 14.25 3.97 8.40
CA VAL A 82 15.30 3.34 9.21
C VAL A 82 14.76 2.85 10.55
N ILE A 83 13.88 3.60 11.20
CA ILE A 83 13.36 3.24 12.54
C ILE A 83 12.31 2.13 12.44
N MET A 84 11.44 2.14 11.44
CA MET A 84 10.33 1.20 11.32
C MET A 84 10.73 -0.28 11.40
N PRO A 85 11.74 -0.78 10.66
CA PRO A 85 12.15 -2.18 10.75
C PRO A 85 12.94 -2.51 12.04
N ASN A 86 13.22 -1.52 12.88
CA ASN A 86 13.85 -1.67 14.20
C ASN A 86 12.87 -1.41 15.34
N SER A 87 11.58 -1.36 15.06
CA SER A 87 10.56 -1.07 16.07
C SER A 87 10.52 -2.16 17.15
N PRO A 88 10.61 -1.79 18.42
CA PRO A 88 10.61 -2.75 19.53
C PRO A 88 9.21 -3.27 19.89
N SER A 89 8.15 -2.65 19.34
CA SER A 89 6.77 -3.03 19.60
C SER A 89 5.84 -2.63 18.45
N LEU A 90 4.68 -3.26 18.40
CA LEU A 90 3.64 -2.99 17.41
C LEU A 90 3.21 -1.51 17.36
N TRP A 91 3.04 -0.89 18.54
CA TRP A 91 2.63 0.52 18.63
C TRP A 91 3.68 1.49 18.10
N VAL A 92 4.97 1.17 18.28
CA VAL A 92 6.06 1.97 17.70
C VAL A 92 6.05 1.82 16.17
N ALA A 93 5.88 0.61 15.65
CA ALA A 93 5.77 0.39 14.20
C ALA A 93 4.55 1.10 13.59
N GLY A 94 3.40 1.05 14.27
CA GLY A 94 2.21 1.80 13.87
C GLY A 94 2.44 3.30 13.85
N GLY A 95 3.07 3.86 14.89
CA GLY A 95 3.46 5.28 14.94
C GLY A 95 4.45 5.67 13.85
N MET A 96 5.42 4.78 13.54
CA MET A 96 6.35 5.01 12.43
C MET A 96 5.66 4.98 11.08
N LEU A 97 4.61 4.17 10.89
CA LEU A 97 3.79 4.19 9.68
C LEU A 97 3.14 5.56 9.47
N TRP A 98 2.56 6.16 10.53
CA TRP A 98 2.01 7.53 10.46
C TRP A 98 3.05 8.56 10.03
N ILE A 99 4.24 8.51 10.63
CA ILE A 99 5.33 9.45 10.32
C ILE A 99 5.82 9.22 8.90
N MET A 100 6.01 7.97 8.49
CA MET A 100 6.50 7.61 7.17
C MET A 100 5.53 8.08 6.07
N ASP A 101 4.25 7.77 6.21
CA ASP A 101 3.22 8.16 5.26
C ASP A 101 3.07 9.68 5.16
N ALA A 102 3.01 10.39 6.30
CA ALA A 102 2.97 11.84 6.31
C ALA A 102 4.18 12.43 5.60
N SER A 103 5.37 11.91 5.87
CA SER A 103 6.65 12.39 5.30
C SER A 103 6.75 12.14 3.80
N ILE A 104 6.30 10.97 3.34
CA ILE A 104 6.23 10.63 1.91
C ILE A 104 5.25 11.59 1.20
N ASN A 105 4.09 11.85 1.79
CA ASN A 105 3.10 12.79 1.23
C ASN A 105 3.61 14.24 1.21
N ILE A 106 4.39 14.67 2.22
CA ILE A 106 5.06 15.98 2.23
C ILE A 106 6.01 16.13 1.02
N SER A 107 6.72 15.09 0.64
CA SER A 107 7.58 15.10 -0.55
C SER A 107 6.77 14.98 -1.84
N MET A 108 5.83 14.05 -1.91
CA MET A 108 5.18 13.62 -3.15
C MET A 108 4.27 14.68 -3.74
N GLU A 109 3.46 15.36 -2.94
CA GLU A 109 2.44 16.29 -3.45
C GLU A 109 3.07 17.51 -4.15
N PRO A 110 4.04 18.23 -3.54
CA PRO A 110 4.73 19.30 -4.25
C PRO A 110 5.54 18.80 -5.45
N PHE A 111 6.01 17.54 -5.42
CA PHE A 111 6.76 16.95 -6.53
C PHE A 111 5.90 16.75 -7.77
N ARG A 112 4.65 16.35 -7.63
CA ARG A 112 3.68 16.25 -8.75
C ARG A 112 3.44 17.61 -9.39
N ALA A 113 3.20 18.63 -8.57
CA ALA A 113 3.02 19.99 -9.05
C ALA A 113 4.27 20.54 -9.76
N PHE A 114 5.46 20.20 -9.27
CA PHE A 114 6.74 20.64 -9.79
C PHE A 114 6.97 20.25 -11.26
N VAL A 115 6.53 19.05 -11.66
CA VAL A 115 6.59 18.60 -13.07
C VAL A 115 5.72 19.52 -13.95
N GLY A 116 4.54 19.86 -13.50
CA GLY A 116 3.64 20.78 -14.21
C GLY A 116 4.16 22.21 -14.28
N ASP A 117 4.79 22.69 -13.20
CA ASP A 117 5.31 24.06 -13.08
C ASP A 117 6.54 24.31 -13.97
N LYS A 118 7.40 23.28 -14.13
CA LYS A 118 8.69 23.39 -14.82
C LYS A 118 8.64 23.15 -16.32
N LEU A 119 7.72 22.31 -16.79
CA LEU A 119 7.70 21.89 -18.17
C LEU A 119 6.77 22.73 -19.02
N ARG A 120 7.24 23.10 -20.22
CA ARG A 120 6.41 23.73 -21.24
C ARG A 120 5.23 22.80 -21.58
N PRO A 121 4.06 23.34 -21.98
CA PRO A 121 2.90 22.51 -22.34
C PRO A 121 3.22 21.36 -23.30
N SER A 122 4.09 21.59 -24.29
CA SER A 122 4.54 20.58 -25.26
C SER A 122 5.43 19.47 -24.66
N GLN A 123 6.04 19.69 -23.50
CA GLN A 123 6.94 18.76 -22.84
C GLN A 123 6.27 18.01 -21.67
N ARG A 124 5.10 18.44 -21.21
CA ARG A 124 4.42 17.88 -20.04
C ARG A 124 4.12 16.41 -20.20
N THR A 125 3.64 15.99 -21.39
CA THR A 125 3.35 14.58 -21.66
C THR A 125 4.58 13.69 -21.50
N ALA A 126 5.73 14.12 -22.03
CA ALA A 126 6.99 13.39 -21.87
C ALA A 126 7.47 13.38 -20.42
N GLY A 127 7.29 14.50 -19.70
CA GLY A 127 7.63 14.60 -18.27
C GLY A 127 6.82 13.64 -17.39
N PHE A 128 5.52 13.55 -17.60
CA PHE A 128 4.66 12.61 -16.87
C PHE A 128 4.93 11.14 -17.26
N ALA A 129 5.25 10.87 -18.53
CA ALA A 129 5.67 9.54 -18.96
C ALA A 129 6.97 9.10 -18.27
N MET A 130 7.95 10.00 -18.20
CA MET A 130 9.21 9.74 -17.47
C MET A 130 8.98 9.56 -15.96
N GLN A 131 8.07 10.34 -15.37
CA GLN A 131 7.64 10.13 -13.99
C GLN A 131 7.07 8.74 -13.78
N SER A 132 6.15 8.29 -14.64
CA SER A 132 5.55 6.96 -14.56
C SER A 132 6.58 5.85 -14.72
N PHE A 133 7.58 6.04 -15.57
CA PHE A 133 8.71 5.11 -15.73
C PHE A 133 9.51 4.96 -14.42
N PHE A 134 9.88 6.07 -13.78
CA PHE A 134 10.62 6.02 -12.51
C PHE A 134 9.77 5.46 -11.37
N ILE A 135 8.48 5.76 -11.32
CA ILE A 135 7.54 5.16 -10.37
C ILE A 135 7.52 3.64 -10.54
N GLY A 136 7.29 3.15 -11.76
CA GLY A 136 7.25 1.70 -12.04
C GLY A 136 8.56 1.00 -11.73
N THR A 137 9.69 1.57 -12.15
CA THR A 137 11.01 1.02 -11.89
C THR A 137 11.33 0.97 -10.40
N GLY A 138 11.04 2.06 -9.67
CA GLY A 138 11.23 2.11 -8.22
C GLY A 138 10.40 1.06 -7.48
N SER A 139 9.13 0.90 -7.85
CA SER A 139 8.24 -0.11 -7.27
C SER A 139 8.72 -1.54 -7.50
N VAL A 140 9.15 -1.86 -8.73
CA VAL A 140 9.65 -3.21 -9.07
C VAL A 140 10.89 -3.54 -8.24
N ILE A 141 11.85 -2.63 -8.18
CA ILE A 141 13.10 -2.86 -7.44
C ILE A 141 12.81 -2.97 -5.94
N ALA A 142 12.04 -2.04 -5.38
CA ALA A 142 11.75 -2.01 -3.95
C ALA A 142 11.03 -3.27 -3.45
N ALA A 143 10.04 -3.75 -4.22
CA ALA A 143 9.30 -4.96 -3.87
C ALA A 143 10.16 -6.23 -3.91
N LEU A 144 11.18 -6.27 -4.77
CA LEU A 144 12.11 -7.39 -4.88
C LEU A 144 13.19 -7.42 -3.78
N LEU A 145 13.44 -6.30 -3.09
CA LEU A 145 14.58 -6.19 -2.19
C LEU A 145 14.67 -7.29 -1.12
N PRO A 146 13.61 -7.63 -0.36
CA PRO A 146 13.70 -8.68 0.65
C PRO A 146 14.10 -10.03 0.06
N TRP A 147 13.54 -10.38 -1.11
CA TRP A 147 13.87 -11.61 -1.83
C TRP A 147 15.32 -11.59 -2.36
N ILE A 148 15.79 -10.48 -2.92
CA ILE A 148 17.17 -10.31 -3.40
C ILE A 148 18.15 -10.45 -2.23
N PHE A 149 17.90 -9.77 -1.11
CA PHE A 149 18.76 -9.88 0.07
C PHE A 149 18.81 -11.30 0.59
N ASN A 150 17.69 -12.01 0.61
CA ASN A 150 17.65 -13.40 1.07
C ASN A 150 18.31 -14.36 0.07
N LYS A 151 17.82 -14.44 -1.17
CA LYS A 151 18.20 -15.49 -2.13
C LYS A 151 19.54 -15.24 -2.84
N TRP A 152 19.92 -13.96 -3.07
CA TRP A 152 21.16 -13.64 -3.78
C TRP A 152 22.30 -13.24 -2.85
N LEU A 153 21.99 -12.55 -1.76
CA LEU A 153 23.00 -12.03 -0.83
C LEU A 153 23.12 -12.88 0.46
N GLY A 154 22.29 -13.89 0.63
CA GLY A 154 22.34 -14.82 1.77
C GLY A 154 21.96 -14.18 3.11
N VAL A 155 21.29 -13.03 3.10
CA VAL A 155 20.82 -12.38 4.33
C VAL A 155 19.61 -13.14 4.87
N SER A 156 19.61 -13.43 6.20
CA SER A 156 18.54 -14.17 6.83
C SER A 156 17.18 -13.49 6.66
N ASN A 157 16.17 -14.28 6.27
CA ASN A 157 14.77 -13.86 6.28
C ASN A 157 14.01 -14.36 7.51
N THR A 158 14.70 -15.01 8.44
CA THR A 158 14.20 -15.42 9.76
C THR A 158 14.93 -14.67 10.86
N ALA A 159 14.26 -14.45 11.98
CA ALA A 159 14.80 -13.83 13.18
C ALA A 159 14.11 -14.41 14.42
N ASP A 160 14.58 -14.09 15.61
CA ASP A 160 13.92 -14.44 16.87
C ASP A 160 12.52 -13.81 16.96
N SER A 161 11.71 -14.30 17.89
CA SER A 161 10.32 -13.82 18.08
C SER A 161 10.27 -12.32 18.33
N GLY A 162 9.33 -11.65 17.68
CA GLY A 162 9.17 -10.20 17.81
C GLY A 162 10.30 -9.38 17.16
N ILE A 163 11.25 -10.02 16.48
CA ILE A 163 12.35 -9.35 15.76
C ILE A 163 12.10 -9.43 14.27
N ILE A 164 12.13 -8.28 13.61
CA ILE A 164 11.96 -8.20 12.16
C ILE A 164 13.19 -8.80 11.48
N PRO A 165 13.02 -9.67 10.46
CA PRO A 165 14.13 -10.32 9.75
C PRO A 165 15.11 -9.33 9.10
N ASP A 166 16.38 -9.69 9.07
CA ASP A 166 17.44 -8.82 8.54
C ASP A 166 17.26 -8.53 7.04
N SER A 167 16.71 -9.46 6.24
CA SER A 167 16.38 -9.19 4.83
C SER A 167 15.40 -8.03 4.67
N VAL A 168 14.43 -7.89 5.57
CA VAL A 168 13.49 -6.76 5.61
C VAL A 168 14.20 -5.49 6.07
N LYS A 169 15.00 -5.56 7.17
CA LYS A 169 15.74 -4.40 7.67
C LYS A 169 16.64 -3.79 6.59
N TRP A 170 17.46 -4.63 5.93
CA TRP A 170 18.34 -4.16 4.86
C TRP A 170 17.58 -3.61 3.66
N SER A 171 16.40 -4.15 3.35
CA SER A 171 15.53 -3.60 2.30
C SER A 171 15.06 -2.18 2.63
N PHE A 172 14.66 -1.95 3.88
CA PHE A 172 14.25 -0.61 4.33
C PHE A 172 15.45 0.36 4.36
N TYR A 173 16.65 -0.08 4.75
CA TYR A 173 17.85 0.77 4.74
C TYR A 173 18.26 1.12 3.29
N ALA A 174 18.22 0.16 2.37
CA ALA A 174 18.47 0.41 0.96
C ALA A 174 17.42 1.36 0.36
N GLY A 175 16.15 1.17 0.74
CA GLY A 175 15.05 2.07 0.35
C GLY A 175 15.21 3.48 0.93
N ALA A 176 15.61 3.61 2.18
CA ALA A 176 15.91 4.89 2.82
C ALA A 176 17.04 5.63 2.09
N PHE A 177 18.11 4.91 1.75
CA PHE A 177 19.23 5.46 0.97
C PHE A 177 18.78 5.88 -0.44
N ALA A 178 18.03 5.03 -1.14
CA ALA A 178 17.51 5.33 -2.48
C ALA A 178 16.55 6.54 -2.45
N PHE A 179 15.67 6.60 -1.43
CA PHE A 179 14.75 7.72 -1.24
C PHE A 179 15.53 9.03 -1.07
N LEU A 180 16.43 9.05 -0.08
CA LEU A 180 17.19 10.25 0.25
C LEU A 180 18.03 10.73 -0.95
N THR A 181 18.81 9.83 -1.55
CA THR A 181 19.72 10.18 -2.65
C THR A 181 18.96 10.66 -3.89
N ALA A 182 17.87 10.01 -4.28
CA ALA A 182 17.10 10.39 -5.46
C ALA A 182 16.41 11.75 -5.29
N VAL A 183 15.83 12.00 -4.10
CA VAL A 183 15.21 13.29 -3.82
C VAL A 183 16.25 14.39 -3.67
N MET A 184 17.36 14.16 -2.93
CA MET A 184 18.44 15.14 -2.79
C MET A 184 19.07 15.48 -4.13
N TYR A 185 19.34 14.49 -4.98
CA TYR A 185 19.79 14.74 -6.35
C TYR A 185 18.84 15.69 -7.08
N THR A 186 17.55 15.48 -6.99
CA THR A 186 16.56 16.37 -7.63
C THR A 186 16.56 17.76 -7.01
N VAL A 187 16.62 17.86 -5.68
CA VAL A 187 16.65 19.15 -4.94
C VAL A 187 17.86 20.01 -5.35
N PHE A 188 19.03 19.40 -5.48
CA PHE A 188 20.27 20.15 -5.76
C PHE A 188 20.53 20.39 -7.25
N THR A 189 19.99 19.56 -8.15
CA THR A 189 20.23 19.68 -9.59
C THR A 189 19.14 20.44 -10.35
N THR A 190 17.98 20.67 -9.72
CA THR A 190 16.86 21.33 -10.40
C THR A 190 16.57 22.69 -9.76
N GLU A 191 16.74 23.75 -10.51
CA GLU A 191 16.44 25.12 -10.08
C GLU A 191 14.95 25.42 -10.20
N GLU A 192 14.43 26.30 -9.33
CA GLU A 192 13.08 26.87 -9.43
C GLU A 192 13.16 28.34 -9.86
N PHE A 193 12.18 28.76 -10.65
CA PHE A 193 12.06 30.16 -11.06
C PHE A 193 11.12 30.91 -10.12
N PRO A 194 11.40 32.19 -9.82
CA PRO A 194 10.50 33.00 -9.01
C PRO A 194 9.13 33.12 -9.69
N PRO A 195 8.04 33.23 -8.92
CA PRO A 195 6.72 33.50 -9.47
C PRO A 195 6.71 34.88 -10.17
N GLU A 196 5.86 35.04 -11.18
CA GLU A 196 5.77 36.27 -11.99
C GLU A 196 5.58 37.51 -11.15
N SER A 197 4.91 37.40 -9.99
CA SER A 197 4.76 38.49 -9.02
C SER A 197 4.77 37.94 -7.59
N ILE A 198 5.81 38.26 -6.85
CA ILE A 198 5.92 37.98 -5.40
C ILE A 198 4.90 38.81 -4.60
N GLU A 199 4.57 39.99 -5.07
CA GLU A 199 3.59 40.86 -4.42
C GLU A 199 2.18 40.30 -4.55
N LYS A 200 1.82 39.76 -5.71
CA LYS A 200 0.55 39.07 -5.92
C LYS A 200 0.42 37.85 -5.02
N LEU A 201 1.47 37.06 -4.92
CA LEU A 201 1.52 35.89 -4.01
C LEU A 201 1.31 36.31 -2.54
N ARG A 202 1.91 37.43 -2.12
CA ARG A 202 1.73 37.98 -0.76
C ARG A 202 0.30 38.51 -0.53
N GLN A 203 -0.34 39.09 -1.54
CA GLN A 203 -1.74 39.56 -1.46
C GLN A 203 -2.71 38.37 -1.37
N GLU A 204 -2.54 37.35 -2.19
CA GLU A 204 -3.33 36.11 -2.14
C GLU A 204 -3.21 35.38 -0.78
N ASN A 205 -2.01 35.40 -0.21
CA ASN A 205 -1.77 34.83 1.13
C ASN A 205 -2.50 35.58 2.25
N LYS A 206 -2.80 36.88 2.05
CA LYS A 206 -3.56 37.69 3.03
C LYS A 206 -5.07 37.49 2.90
N GLN A 207 -5.57 37.14 1.71
CA GLN A 207 -7.02 37.14 1.42
C GLN A 207 -7.67 35.77 1.65
N SER A 208 -6.95 34.67 1.49
CA SER A 208 -7.51 33.32 1.65
C SER A 208 -6.94 32.62 2.90
N GLY A 209 -7.80 32.41 3.90
CA GLY A 209 -7.44 31.64 5.10
C GLY A 209 -7.30 30.14 4.79
N PHE A 210 -6.31 29.49 5.41
CA PHE A 210 -6.08 28.03 5.30
C PHE A 210 -7.34 27.18 5.54
N TRP A 211 -8.13 27.52 6.56
CA TRP A 211 -9.38 26.84 6.87
C TRP A 211 -10.46 27.01 5.80
N GLN A 212 -10.43 28.13 5.07
CA GLN A 212 -11.35 28.36 3.98
C GLN A 212 -11.07 27.41 2.80
N GLY A 213 -9.80 27.20 2.42
CA GLY A 213 -9.42 26.25 1.37
C GLY A 213 -9.81 24.82 1.70
N ILE A 214 -9.61 24.38 2.95
CA ILE A 214 -10.06 23.06 3.42
C ILE A 214 -11.58 22.94 3.36
N LYS A 215 -12.31 23.94 3.88
CA LYS A 215 -13.77 23.98 3.85
C LYS A 215 -14.34 23.93 2.42
N GLU A 216 -13.74 24.67 1.50
CA GLU A 216 -14.09 24.65 0.08
C GLU A 216 -13.88 23.27 -0.54
N SER A 217 -12.76 22.58 -0.22
CA SER A 217 -12.50 21.22 -0.70
C SER A 217 -13.57 20.22 -0.23
N PHE A 218 -13.98 20.28 1.05
CA PHE A 218 -15.07 19.44 1.56
C PHE A 218 -16.44 19.80 0.96
N GLN A 219 -16.71 21.09 0.73
CA GLN A 219 -17.95 21.52 0.07
C GLN A 219 -18.02 21.05 -1.39
N GLY A 220 -16.87 20.87 -2.05
CA GLY A 220 -16.78 20.34 -3.40
C GLY A 220 -17.36 18.95 -3.58
N ILE A 221 -17.34 18.12 -2.53
CA ILE A 221 -17.95 16.79 -2.55
C ILE A 221 -19.47 16.87 -2.83
N PHE A 222 -20.14 17.89 -2.32
CA PHE A 222 -21.59 18.07 -2.47
C PHE A 222 -21.99 18.72 -3.81
N HIS A 223 -21.07 19.40 -4.48
CA HIS A 223 -21.32 20.14 -5.73
C HIS A 223 -20.55 19.57 -6.92
N MET A 224 -20.27 18.26 -6.91
CA MET A 224 -19.48 17.61 -7.93
C MET A 224 -20.25 17.39 -9.25
N PRO A 225 -19.56 17.45 -10.41
CA PRO A 225 -20.14 17.09 -11.71
C PRO A 225 -20.66 15.65 -11.75
N LYS A 226 -21.63 15.38 -12.64
CA LYS A 226 -22.27 14.06 -12.79
C LYS A 226 -21.26 12.93 -13.01
N THR A 227 -20.33 13.12 -13.94
CA THR A 227 -19.26 12.15 -14.25
C THR A 227 -18.41 11.84 -13.03
N MET A 228 -18.05 12.85 -12.24
CA MET A 228 -17.27 12.68 -11.02
C MET A 228 -18.02 11.86 -9.97
N ARG A 229 -19.33 12.09 -9.80
CA ARG A 229 -20.18 11.31 -8.90
C ARG A 229 -20.32 9.86 -9.35
N GLN A 230 -20.40 9.60 -10.65
CA GLN A 230 -20.43 8.26 -11.19
C GLN A 230 -19.09 7.53 -10.99
N LEU A 231 -17.97 8.22 -11.22
CA LEU A 231 -16.63 7.71 -10.93
C LEU A 231 -16.40 7.44 -9.44
N ALA A 232 -17.03 8.21 -8.54
CA ALA A 232 -16.92 7.99 -7.10
C ALA A 232 -17.35 6.56 -6.70
N TYR A 233 -18.43 6.03 -7.29
CA TYR A 233 -18.84 4.64 -7.05
C TYR A 233 -17.83 3.63 -7.58
N VAL A 234 -17.26 3.86 -8.76
CA VAL A 234 -16.22 2.99 -9.33
C VAL A 234 -15.00 2.99 -8.42
N GLN A 235 -14.54 4.17 -8.01
CA GLN A 235 -13.39 4.32 -7.11
C GLN A 235 -13.64 3.68 -5.74
N PHE A 236 -14.87 3.77 -5.19
CA PHE A 236 -15.18 3.17 -3.91
C PHE A 236 -14.89 1.67 -3.92
N PHE A 237 -15.44 0.93 -4.88
CA PHE A 237 -15.24 -0.51 -4.95
C PHE A 237 -13.81 -0.90 -5.35
N THR A 238 -13.19 -0.11 -6.22
CA THR A 238 -11.80 -0.36 -6.66
C THR A 238 -10.79 -0.21 -5.53
N TRP A 239 -10.86 0.90 -4.78
CA TRP A 239 -9.91 1.16 -3.70
C TRP A 239 -10.16 0.31 -2.46
N PHE A 240 -11.41 -0.06 -2.19
CA PHE A 240 -11.71 -1.07 -1.18
C PHE A 240 -11.05 -2.41 -1.53
N ALA A 241 -11.17 -2.86 -2.80
CA ALA A 241 -10.57 -4.09 -3.28
C ALA A 241 -9.04 -4.09 -3.17
N LEU A 242 -8.38 -3.01 -3.61
CA LEU A 242 -6.93 -2.87 -3.50
C LEU A 242 -6.47 -2.84 -2.05
N PHE A 243 -7.21 -2.17 -1.18
CA PHE A 243 -6.86 -2.06 0.23
C PHE A 243 -6.98 -3.41 0.93
N SER A 244 -8.00 -4.22 0.60
CA SER A 244 -8.11 -5.60 1.10
C SER A 244 -6.90 -6.46 0.69
N MET A 245 -6.39 -6.27 -0.53
CA MET A 245 -5.18 -6.94 -1.00
C MET A 245 -3.95 -6.51 -0.19
N TRP A 246 -3.72 -5.22 -0.02
CA TRP A 246 -2.54 -4.75 0.72
C TRP A 246 -2.51 -5.20 2.17
N ILE A 247 -3.67 -5.26 2.83
CA ILE A 247 -3.77 -5.70 4.22
C ILE A 247 -3.55 -7.22 4.35
N TYR A 248 -4.23 -8.01 3.52
CA TYR A 248 -4.36 -9.44 3.76
C TYR A 248 -3.58 -10.35 2.82
N ALA A 249 -2.94 -9.84 1.76
CA ALA A 249 -2.23 -10.70 0.80
C ALA A 249 -1.10 -11.49 1.47
N THR A 250 -0.35 -10.89 2.40
CA THR A 250 0.72 -11.59 3.13
C THR A 250 0.14 -12.78 3.88
N ASN A 251 -0.84 -12.54 4.75
CA ASN A 251 -1.45 -13.61 5.55
C ASN A 251 -2.14 -14.67 4.67
N ALA A 252 -2.86 -14.25 3.62
CA ALA A 252 -3.53 -15.17 2.71
C ALA A 252 -2.55 -16.12 2.00
N VAL A 253 -1.43 -15.59 1.48
CA VAL A 253 -0.42 -16.37 0.77
C VAL A 253 0.32 -17.29 1.73
N THR A 254 0.81 -16.78 2.86
CA THR A 254 1.61 -17.57 3.82
C THR A 254 0.80 -18.67 4.46
N SER A 255 -0.43 -18.41 4.89
CA SER A 255 -1.27 -19.38 5.60
C SER A 255 -1.89 -20.45 4.72
N ASN A 256 -2.08 -20.20 3.41
CA ASN A 256 -2.83 -21.12 2.56
C ASN A 256 -2.00 -21.80 1.46
N ILE A 257 -0.89 -21.18 1.05
CA ILE A 257 -0.07 -21.64 -0.08
C ILE A 257 1.26 -22.18 0.41
N TYR A 258 1.83 -21.54 1.42
CA TYR A 258 2.99 -22.03 2.14
C TYR A 258 2.55 -22.93 3.30
N ASN A 259 3.33 -23.97 3.61
CA ASN A 259 2.91 -25.00 4.54
C ASN A 259 3.10 -24.58 6.01
N MET A 260 2.27 -23.65 6.50
CA MET A 260 2.22 -23.24 7.91
C MET A 260 1.42 -24.23 8.79
N ARG A 261 1.23 -25.46 8.36
CA ARG A 261 0.47 -26.48 9.06
C ARG A 261 1.37 -27.28 10.01
N VAL A 262 0.79 -27.68 11.13
CA VAL A 262 1.40 -28.57 12.10
C VAL A 262 0.53 -29.81 12.31
N SER A 263 1.15 -30.90 12.80
CA SER A 263 0.40 -32.11 13.16
C SER A 263 -0.61 -31.81 14.27
N SER A 264 -1.77 -32.47 14.22
CA SER A 264 -2.79 -32.32 15.28
C SER A 264 -2.25 -32.72 16.66
N GLU A 265 -1.36 -33.72 16.71
CA GLU A 265 -0.72 -34.15 17.96
C GLU A 265 0.12 -33.02 18.57
N LEU A 266 0.98 -32.40 17.77
CA LEU A 266 1.77 -31.24 18.18
C LEU A 266 0.88 -30.09 18.63
N TYR A 267 -0.16 -29.75 17.85
CA TYR A 267 -1.08 -28.67 18.20
C TYR A 267 -1.75 -28.87 19.56
N GLN A 268 -2.28 -30.07 19.83
CA GLN A 268 -2.93 -30.38 21.12
C GLN A 268 -1.93 -30.32 22.30
N LYS A 269 -0.71 -30.79 22.08
CA LYS A 269 0.36 -30.71 23.08
C LYS A 269 0.73 -29.25 23.39
N LEU A 270 0.93 -28.43 22.36
CA LEU A 270 1.25 -27.00 22.50
C LEU A 270 0.13 -26.23 23.21
N LYS A 271 -1.11 -26.48 22.81
CA LYS A 271 -2.29 -25.90 23.46
C LYS A 271 -2.42 -26.28 24.93
N ALA A 272 -2.18 -27.56 25.27
CA ALA A 272 -2.22 -27.99 26.67
C ALA A 272 -1.13 -27.34 27.54
N ASN A 273 0.04 -27.11 26.96
CA ASN A 273 1.13 -26.40 27.63
C ASN A 273 0.81 -24.90 27.80
N PHE A 274 0.25 -24.25 26.77
CA PHE A 274 -0.17 -22.84 26.83
C PHE A 274 -1.19 -22.59 27.95
N LEU A 275 -2.20 -23.44 28.10
CA LEU A 275 -3.24 -23.28 29.12
C LEU A 275 -2.73 -23.41 30.55
N LYS A 276 -1.52 -23.96 30.74
CA LYS A 276 -0.85 -24.08 32.05
C LYS A 276 0.21 -23.00 32.29
N ALA A 277 0.51 -22.19 31.28
CA ALA A 277 1.54 -21.17 31.36
C ALA A 277 1.06 -19.96 32.19
N ASP A 278 1.91 -19.48 33.07
CA ASP A 278 1.69 -18.22 33.80
C ASP A 278 2.23 -17.06 32.95
N LEU A 279 1.32 -16.35 32.25
CA LEU A 279 1.62 -15.31 31.29
C LEU A 279 1.02 -13.97 31.70
N ASP A 280 1.62 -12.90 31.22
CA ASP A 280 1.00 -11.58 31.29
C ASP A 280 -0.42 -11.63 30.69
N PRO A 281 -1.43 -11.06 31.35
CA PRO A 281 -2.83 -11.14 30.91
C PRO A 281 -3.06 -10.63 29.49
N VAL A 282 -2.31 -9.63 29.02
CA VAL A 282 -2.45 -9.07 27.65
C VAL A 282 -1.93 -10.07 26.62
N VAL A 283 -0.74 -10.64 26.86
CA VAL A 283 -0.12 -11.65 25.99
C VAL A 283 -0.97 -12.91 25.96
N PHE A 284 -1.45 -13.36 27.13
CA PHE A 284 -2.35 -14.52 27.22
C PHE A 284 -3.63 -14.33 26.42
N HIS A 285 -4.25 -13.15 26.52
CA HIS A 285 -5.50 -12.88 25.80
C HIS A 285 -5.31 -12.85 24.28
N SER A 286 -4.22 -12.22 23.80
CA SER A 286 -3.89 -12.18 22.38
C SER A 286 -3.68 -13.59 21.81
N LEU A 287 -2.79 -14.39 22.40
CA LEU A 287 -2.51 -15.75 21.93
C LEU A 287 -3.69 -16.70 22.09
N LYS A 288 -4.51 -16.50 23.14
CA LYS A 288 -5.74 -17.25 23.33
C LYS A 288 -6.76 -16.98 22.23
N ASN A 289 -6.89 -15.74 21.77
CA ASN A 289 -7.76 -15.41 20.64
C ASN A 289 -7.34 -16.16 19.37
N ASP A 290 -6.05 -16.26 19.08
CA ASP A 290 -5.52 -17.03 17.94
C ASP A 290 -5.85 -18.53 18.10
N LEU A 291 -5.68 -19.12 19.30
CA LEU A 291 -6.03 -20.50 19.56
C LEU A 291 -7.55 -20.75 19.44
N ASP A 292 -8.36 -19.87 20.01
CA ASP A 292 -9.82 -19.96 19.95
C ASP A 292 -10.31 -19.82 18.49
N GLU A 293 -9.63 -19.02 17.65
CA GLU A 293 -9.90 -18.92 16.21
C GLU A 293 -9.60 -20.24 15.49
N ILE A 294 -8.43 -20.84 15.77
CA ILE A 294 -8.07 -22.17 15.21
C ILE A 294 -9.08 -23.22 15.63
N ASP A 295 -9.41 -23.30 16.91
CA ASP A 295 -10.38 -24.29 17.44
C ASP A 295 -11.78 -24.09 16.83
N ARG A 296 -12.20 -22.86 16.65
CA ARG A 296 -13.54 -22.53 16.14
C ARG A 296 -13.69 -22.80 14.64
N PHE A 297 -12.66 -22.47 13.87
CA PHE A 297 -12.76 -22.45 12.41
C PHE A 297 -12.00 -23.56 11.70
N GLN A 298 -11.08 -24.23 12.37
CA GLN A 298 -10.31 -25.34 11.82
C GLN A 298 -10.63 -26.70 12.51
N THR A 299 -11.74 -26.76 13.23
CA THR A 299 -12.20 -27.98 13.89
C THR A 299 -12.34 -29.12 12.87
N GLY A 300 -11.69 -30.27 13.13
CA GLY A 300 -11.74 -31.46 12.27
C GLY A 300 -10.70 -31.45 11.14
N GLN A 301 -9.86 -30.46 11.03
CA GLN A 301 -8.69 -30.52 10.14
C GLN A 301 -7.62 -31.40 10.79
N SER A 302 -7.00 -32.28 9.97
CA SER A 302 -5.91 -33.15 10.42
C SER A 302 -4.63 -32.38 10.75
N GLU A 303 -4.46 -31.20 10.15
CA GLU A 303 -3.29 -30.35 10.29
C GLU A 303 -3.73 -28.87 10.38
N PRO A 304 -3.84 -28.33 11.59
CA PRO A 304 -4.20 -26.91 11.76
C PRO A 304 -3.07 -25.98 11.32
N VAL A 305 -3.46 -24.82 10.78
CA VAL A 305 -2.56 -23.73 10.39
C VAL A 305 -2.27 -22.86 11.60
N LEU A 306 -1.00 -22.76 12.01
CA LEU A 306 -0.59 -21.86 13.09
C LEU A 306 -0.43 -20.43 12.58
N THR A 307 -0.75 -19.46 13.44
CA THR A 307 -0.36 -18.06 13.21
C THR A 307 1.14 -17.88 13.51
N LEU A 308 1.75 -16.83 12.95
CA LEU A 308 3.14 -16.50 13.26
C LEU A 308 3.33 -16.22 14.76
N ASN A 309 2.35 -15.56 15.39
CA ASN A 309 2.38 -15.25 16.83
C ASN A 309 2.46 -16.50 17.68
N LEU A 310 1.59 -17.46 17.44
CA LEU A 310 1.61 -18.75 18.15
C LEU A 310 2.90 -19.51 17.88
N THR A 311 3.37 -19.53 16.62
CA THR A 311 4.62 -20.19 16.24
C THR A 311 5.80 -19.61 17.01
N ASN A 312 5.93 -18.30 17.06
CA ASN A 312 6.97 -17.61 17.79
C ASN A 312 6.91 -17.90 19.30
N TYR A 313 5.72 -17.75 19.90
CA TYR A 313 5.52 -18.03 21.31
C TYR A 313 5.94 -19.46 21.70
N PHE A 314 5.54 -20.46 20.88
CA PHE A 314 5.88 -21.84 21.17
C PHE A 314 7.37 -22.13 20.97
N LEU A 315 8.03 -21.51 20.00
CA LEU A 315 9.49 -21.64 19.82
C LEU A 315 10.30 -21.13 21.03
N ASP A 316 9.79 -20.09 21.70
CA ASP A 316 10.41 -19.51 22.88
C ASP A 316 10.03 -20.24 24.18
N SER A 317 9.06 -21.15 24.11
CA SER A 317 8.59 -21.88 25.30
C SER A 317 9.63 -22.86 25.82
N PRO A 318 9.88 -22.92 27.14
CA PRO A 318 10.84 -23.86 27.72
C PRO A 318 10.34 -25.31 27.60
N GLY A 319 11.28 -26.26 27.43
CA GLY A 319 10.98 -27.68 27.42
C GLY A 319 10.43 -28.23 26.09
N LEU A 320 10.55 -27.48 24.99
CA LEU A 320 10.19 -27.95 23.68
C LEU A 320 11.13 -29.07 23.21
N VAL A 321 10.57 -30.22 22.79
CA VAL A 321 11.34 -31.36 22.27
C VAL A 321 11.93 -30.99 20.90
N THR A 322 13.10 -31.52 20.58
CA THR A 322 13.83 -31.20 19.33
C THR A 322 12.97 -31.40 18.08
N ALA A 323 12.19 -32.50 18.00
CA ALA A 323 11.30 -32.76 16.86
C ALA A 323 10.21 -31.69 16.70
N ASP A 324 9.56 -31.28 17.82
CA ASP A 324 8.54 -30.23 17.85
C ASP A 324 9.14 -28.88 17.43
N ARG A 325 10.37 -28.59 17.89
CA ARG A 325 11.11 -27.38 17.52
C ARG A 325 11.37 -27.31 16.02
N HIS A 326 11.85 -28.40 15.41
CA HIS A 326 12.09 -28.44 13.96
C HIS A 326 10.81 -28.21 13.15
N GLU A 327 9.67 -28.75 13.59
CA GLU A 327 8.38 -28.52 12.92
C GLU A 327 7.96 -27.05 13.00
N LEU A 328 8.11 -26.41 14.14
CA LEU A 328 7.80 -24.98 14.32
C LEU A 328 8.79 -24.06 13.58
N GLU A 329 10.10 -24.42 13.54
CA GLU A 329 11.10 -23.68 12.75
C GLU A 329 10.78 -23.77 11.25
N ARG A 330 10.32 -24.92 10.76
CA ARG A 330 9.81 -25.07 9.39
C ARG A 330 8.63 -24.14 9.13
N VAL A 331 7.62 -24.12 10.00
CA VAL A 331 6.45 -23.23 9.85
C VAL A 331 6.87 -21.76 9.79
N LYS A 332 7.81 -21.37 10.63
CA LYS A 332 8.36 -19.99 10.63
C LYS A 332 9.10 -19.67 9.33
N GLN A 333 9.88 -20.63 8.80
CA GLN A 333 10.58 -20.48 7.53
C GLN A 333 9.60 -20.37 6.36
N GLU A 334 8.57 -21.21 6.31
CA GLU A 334 7.50 -21.17 5.30
C GLU A 334 6.77 -19.81 5.29
N TYR A 335 6.46 -19.25 6.47
CA TYR A 335 5.91 -17.90 6.57
C TYR A 335 6.82 -16.87 5.90
N ASN A 336 8.11 -16.88 6.24
CA ASN A 336 9.05 -15.88 5.73
C ASN A 336 9.31 -16.03 4.23
N ASP A 337 9.40 -17.26 3.73
CA ASP A 337 9.56 -17.51 2.29
C ASP A 337 8.31 -17.08 1.51
N GLY A 338 7.12 -17.29 2.07
CA GLY A 338 5.85 -16.80 1.51
C GLY A 338 5.75 -15.28 1.47
N ALA A 339 6.19 -14.62 2.52
CA ALA A 339 6.21 -13.16 2.58
C ALA A 339 7.22 -12.55 1.58
N ASP A 340 8.42 -13.15 1.45
CA ASP A 340 9.41 -12.73 0.45
C ASP A 340 8.88 -12.95 -0.99
N TRP A 341 8.18 -14.08 -1.22
CA TRP A 341 7.56 -14.38 -2.52
C TRP A 341 6.45 -13.39 -2.90
N LEU A 342 5.71 -12.89 -1.92
CA LEU A 342 4.72 -11.84 -2.18
C LEU A 342 5.37 -10.55 -2.68
N GLY A 343 6.58 -10.23 -2.24
CA GLY A 343 7.39 -9.15 -2.81
C GLY A 343 7.67 -9.35 -4.30
N VAL A 344 8.02 -10.59 -4.70
CA VAL A 344 8.19 -10.96 -6.13
C VAL A 344 6.88 -10.79 -6.89
N CYS A 345 5.77 -11.26 -6.34
CA CYS A 345 4.43 -11.09 -6.94
C CYS A 345 4.05 -9.61 -7.10
N SER A 346 4.35 -8.76 -6.11
CA SER A 346 4.16 -7.30 -6.18
C SER A 346 5.01 -6.67 -7.28
N SER A 347 6.24 -7.16 -7.48
CA SER A 347 7.11 -6.71 -8.58
C SER A 347 6.55 -7.09 -9.94
N VAL A 348 6.01 -8.30 -10.10
CA VAL A 348 5.32 -8.73 -11.34
C VAL A 348 4.10 -7.83 -11.59
N ARG A 349 3.27 -7.57 -10.57
CA ARG A 349 2.14 -6.64 -10.67
C ARG A 349 2.57 -5.26 -11.17
N ASN A 350 3.60 -4.67 -10.54
CA ASN A 350 4.09 -3.34 -10.90
C ASN A 350 4.77 -3.32 -12.28
N GLY A 351 5.52 -4.36 -12.64
CA GLY A 351 6.14 -4.52 -13.96
C GLY A 351 5.10 -4.62 -15.08
N VAL A 352 4.08 -5.47 -14.89
CA VAL A 352 2.96 -5.58 -15.83
C VAL A 352 2.22 -4.24 -15.94
N ALA A 353 1.97 -3.56 -14.82
CA ALA A 353 1.33 -2.24 -14.84
C ALA A 353 2.15 -1.21 -15.64
N ALA A 354 3.46 -1.18 -15.48
CA ALA A 354 4.34 -0.28 -16.22
C ALA A 354 4.27 -0.53 -17.73
N VAL A 355 4.26 -1.79 -18.18
CA VAL A 355 4.11 -2.16 -19.59
C VAL A 355 2.71 -1.79 -20.12
N PHE A 356 1.66 -2.13 -19.37
CA PHE A 356 0.28 -1.86 -19.75
C PHE A 356 -0.07 -0.37 -19.76
N ALA A 357 0.67 0.47 -19.02
CA ALA A 357 0.50 1.92 -19.11
C ALA A 357 0.69 2.49 -20.52
N PHE A 358 1.51 1.84 -21.36
CA PHE A 358 1.69 2.20 -22.76
C PHE A 358 0.64 1.54 -23.70
N ILE A 359 0.11 0.40 -23.30
CA ILE A 359 -0.85 -0.39 -24.12
C ILE A 359 -2.29 0.14 -23.94
N ILE A 360 -2.67 0.50 -22.72
CA ILE A 360 -4.02 0.95 -22.36
C ILE A 360 -4.52 2.12 -23.23
N PRO A 361 -3.74 3.19 -23.51
CA PRO A 361 -4.18 4.26 -24.40
C PRO A 361 -4.53 3.77 -25.81
N LEU A 362 -3.77 2.80 -26.34
CA LEU A 362 -4.02 2.22 -27.67
C LEU A 362 -5.33 1.41 -27.69
N ILE A 363 -5.62 0.68 -26.63
CA ILE A 363 -6.88 -0.04 -26.46
C ILE A 363 -8.03 0.96 -26.31
N ALA A 364 -7.85 2.03 -25.55
CA ALA A 364 -8.86 3.06 -25.32
C ALA A 364 -9.26 3.80 -26.61
N LEU A 365 -8.32 4.00 -27.53
CA LEU A 365 -8.63 4.57 -28.86
C LEU A 365 -9.61 3.70 -29.67
N ARG A 366 -9.67 2.38 -29.44
CA ARG A 366 -10.54 1.45 -30.19
C ARG A 366 -11.85 1.14 -29.45
N LEU A 367 -11.78 0.94 -28.14
CA LEU A 367 -12.91 0.49 -27.31
C LEU A 367 -13.61 1.63 -26.55
N GLY A 368 -13.00 2.82 -26.50
CA GLY A 368 -13.37 3.91 -25.60
C GLY A 368 -12.87 3.69 -24.18
N ARG A 369 -12.72 4.79 -23.41
CA ARG A 369 -12.09 4.81 -22.07
C ARG A 369 -12.85 3.94 -21.06
N LYS A 370 -14.17 4.04 -20.98
CA LYS A 370 -14.99 3.30 -20.00
C LYS A 370 -14.99 1.78 -20.22
N ARG A 371 -15.04 1.32 -21.48
CA ARG A 371 -14.99 -0.13 -21.77
C ARG A 371 -13.61 -0.70 -21.51
N THR A 372 -12.56 0.05 -21.84
CA THR A 372 -11.17 -0.32 -21.53
C THR A 372 -10.99 -0.46 -20.02
N HIS A 373 -11.46 0.51 -19.22
CA HIS A 373 -11.40 0.45 -17.77
C HIS A 373 -12.17 -0.75 -17.22
N MET A 374 -13.39 -1.00 -17.73
CA MET A 374 -14.16 -2.18 -17.34
C MET A 374 -13.41 -3.49 -17.58
N VAL A 375 -12.84 -3.69 -18.76
CA VAL A 375 -12.13 -4.92 -19.10
C VAL A 375 -10.92 -5.11 -18.21
N CYS A 376 -10.13 -4.05 -17.98
CA CYS A 376 -8.98 -4.10 -17.10
C CYS A 376 -9.35 -4.44 -15.64
N LEU A 377 -10.44 -3.84 -15.11
CA LEU A 377 -10.90 -4.12 -13.75
C LEU A 377 -11.45 -5.55 -13.61
N ILE A 378 -12.17 -6.07 -14.62
CA ILE A 378 -12.64 -7.46 -14.62
C ILE A 378 -11.46 -8.43 -14.62
N ILE A 379 -10.44 -8.20 -15.47
CA ILE A 379 -9.23 -9.01 -15.51
C ILE A 379 -8.52 -8.99 -14.15
N GLY A 380 -8.34 -7.82 -13.55
CA GLY A 380 -7.71 -7.71 -12.23
C GLY A 380 -8.53 -8.34 -11.12
N GLY A 381 -9.87 -8.21 -11.18
CA GLY A 381 -10.78 -8.83 -10.22
C GLY A 381 -10.76 -10.37 -10.32
N ILE A 382 -10.69 -10.92 -11.51
CA ILE A 382 -10.47 -12.35 -11.72
C ILE A 382 -9.10 -12.77 -11.19
N GLY A 383 -8.04 -11.99 -11.47
CA GLY A 383 -6.71 -12.24 -10.93
C GLY A 383 -6.72 -12.29 -9.40
N LEU A 384 -7.26 -11.27 -8.73
CA LEU A 384 -7.32 -11.22 -7.27
C LEU A 384 -8.19 -12.33 -6.67
N GLY A 385 -9.37 -12.58 -7.26
CA GLY A 385 -10.29 -13.61 -6.78
C GLY A 385 -9.81 -15.05 -7.06
N SER A 386 -8.99 -15.27 -8.10
CA SER A 386 -8.48 -16.60 -8.44
C SER A 386 -7.46 -17.16 -7.45
N ILE A 387 -6.85 -16.31 -6.62
CA ILE A 387 -5.81 -16.73 -5.66
C ILE A 387 -6.33 -17.83 -4.72
N VAL A 388 -7.61 -17.84 -4.39
CA VAL A 388 -8.21 -18.88 -3.53
C VAL A 388 -8.13 -20.31 -4.12
N PHE A 389 -8.00 -20.45 -5.44
CA PHE A 389 -7.90 -21.74 -6.13
C PHE A 389 -6.46 -22.17 -6.42
N ILE A 390 -5.48 -21.33 -6.09
CA ILE A 390 -4.07 -21.52 -6.43
C ILE A 390 -3.35 -22.15 -5.23
N GLN A 391 -2.55 -23.17 -5.51
CA GLN A 391 -1.65 -23.81 -4.54
C GLN A 391 -0.18 -23.66 -4.93
N ASP A 392 0.10 -23.32 -6.19
CA ASP A 392 1.46 -23.12 -6.69
C ASP A 392 1.85 -21.63 -6.56
N PRO A 393 2.93 -21.30 -5.84
CA PRO A 393 3.42 -19.94 -5.70
C PRO A 393 3.65 -19.20 -7.03
N TRP A 394 4.13 -19.88 -8.08
CA TRP A 394 4.37 -19.27 -9.37
C TRP A 394 3.09 -18.79 -10.08
N VAL A 395 2.00 -19.52 -9.89
CA VAL A 395 0.70 -19.15 -10.47
C VAL A 395 0.13 -17.90 -9.79
N ILE A 396 0.48 -17.64 -8.51
CA ILE A 396 0.13 -16.37 -7.84
C ILE A 396 0.76 -15.18 -8.57
N ALA A 397 2.01 -15.31 -9.01
CA ALA A 397 2.68 -14.24 -9.75
C ALA A 397 1.91 -13.89 -11.04
N VAL A 398 1.34 -14.89 -11.73
CA VAL A 398 0.46 -14.67 -12.89
C VAL A 398 -0.82 -13.94 -12.47
N SER A 399 -1.49 -14.37 -11.40
CA SER A 399 -2.68 -13.69 -10.87
C SER A 399 -2.39 -12.25 -10.49
N MET A 400 -1.25 -11.97 -9.85
CA MET A 400 -0.83 -10.61 -9.54
C MET A 400 -0.48 -9.81 -10.80
N GLY A 401 0.01 -10.44 -11.86
CA GLY A 401 0.16 -9.81 -13.17
C GLY A 401 -1.18 -9.33 -13.75
N LEU A 402 -2.25 -10.12 -13.61
CA LEU A 402 -3.60 -9.70 -14.00
C LEU A 402 -4.09 -8.50 -13.18
N VAL A 403 -3.82 -8.47 -11.87
CA VAL A 403 -4.06 -7.28 -11.02
C VAL A 403 -3.25 -6.07 -11.50
N GLY A 404 -2.03 -6.30 -12.02
CA GLY A 404 -1.19 -5.26 -12.62
C GLY A 404 -1.84 -4.56 -13.82
N ILE A 405 -2.58 -5.29 -14.65
CA ILE A 405 -3.37 -4.72 -15.76
C ILE A 405 -4.44 -3.76 -15.24
N ALA A 406 -5.17 -4.16 -14.17
CA ALA A 406 -6.14 -3.30 -13.52
C ALA A 406 -5.46 -2.08 -12.91
N TRP A 407 -4.33 -2.26 -12.23
CA TRP A 407 -3.57 -1.18 -11.59
C TRP A 407 -3.16 -0.10 -12.58
N ALA A 408 -2.65 -0.46 -13.77
CA ALA A 408 -2.33 0.50 -14.83
C ALA A 408 -3.56 1.31 -15.27
N SER A 409 -4.73 0.65 -15.38
CA SER A 409 -5.98 1.31 -15.75
C SER A 409 -6.53 2.21 -14.64
N ILE A 410 -6.41 1.81 -13.36
CA ILE A 410 -6.84 2.58 -12.19
C ILE A 410 -6.07 3.90 -12.10
N LEU A 411 -4.79 3.88 -12.42
CA LEU A 411 -3.93 5.06 -12.39
C LEU A 411 -4.15 6.02 -13.58
N SER A 412 -4.84 5.60 -14.65
CA SER A 412 -4.95 6.38 -15.88
C SER A 412 -6.40 6.69 -16.29
N MET A 413 -7.27 5.70 -16.40
CA MET A 413 -8.58 5.84 -17.02
C MET A 413 -9.56 6.75 -16.25
N PRO A 414 -9.71 6.65 -14.92
CA PRO A 414 -10.59 7.54 -14.16
C PRO A 414 -10.21 9.01 -14.31
N TYR A 415 -8.93 9.30 -14.29
CA TYR A 415 -8.42 10.67 -14.48
C TYR A 415 -8.64 11.19 -15.90
N ALA A 416 -8.49 10.32 -16.91
CA ALA A 416 -8.74 10.66 -18.30
C ALA A 416 -10.23 10.96 -18.55
N MET A 417 -11.15 10.15 -17.99
CA MET A 417 -12.60 10.42 -18.08
C MET A 417 -13.00 11.67 -17.31
N LEU A 418 -12.44 11.87 -16.11
CA LEU A 418 -12.73 13.02 -15.27
C LEU A 418 -12.27 14.33 -15.94
N SER A 419 -11.04 14.35 -16.48
CA SER A 419 -10.47 15.54 -17.09
C SER A 419 -11.27 16.04 -18.30
N GLY A 420 -11.90 15.13 -19.04
CA GLY A 420 -12.81 15.48 -20.15
C GLY A 420 -14.12 16.13 -19.73
N ALA A 421 -14.55 15.92 -18.48
CA ALA A 421 -15.82 16.41 -17.96
C ALA A 421 -15.68 17.68 -17.09
N LEU A 422 -14.45 18.11 -16.79
CA LEU A 422 -14.19 19.24 -15.90
C LEU A 422 -13.88 20.54 -16.65
N PRO A 423 -14.36 21.68 -16.14
CA PRO A 423 -13.96 22.99 -16.68
C PRO A 423 -12.48 23.27 -16.36
N ALA A 424 -11.71 23.70 -17.36
CA ALA A 424 -10.26 23.89 -17.28
C ALA A 424 -9.82 24.78 -16.07
N HIS A 425 -10.58 25.84 -15.78
CA HIS A 425 -10.27 26.79 -14.68
C HIS A 425 -10.49 26.20 -13.27
N LYS A 426 -11.16 25.03 -13.13
CA LYS A 426 -11.41 24.34 -11.85
C LYS A 426 -10.81 22.94 -11.81
N MET A 427 -9.96 22.59 -12.77
CA MET A 427 -9.38 21.26 -12.90
C MET A 427 -8.65 20.84 -11.61
N GLY A 428 -7.74 21.68 -11.09
CA GLY A 428 -6.99 21.35 -9.86
C GLY A 428 -7.88 21.16 -8.64
N TYR A 429 -8.89 22.02 -8.48
CA TYR A 429 -9.87 21.90 -7.40
C TYR A 429 -10.59 20.55 -7.42
N TYR A 430 -11.17 20.18 -8.57
CA TYR A 430 -11.91 18.91 -8.67
C TYR A 430 -11.01 17.69 -8.61
N MET A 431 -9.76 17.77 -9.09
CA MET A 431 -8.78 16.68 -8.90
C MET A 431 -8.45 16.47 -7.41
N GLY A 432 -8.33 17.55 -6.63
CA GLY A 432 -8.19 17.47 -5.18
C GLY A 432 -9.42 16.82 -4.51
N VAL A 433 -10.64 17.23 -4.91
CA VAL A 433 -11.88 16.60 -4.41
C VAL A 433 -11.96 15.12 -4.81
N PHE A 434 -11.50 14.75 -6.00
CA PHE A 434 -11.50 13.36 -6.46
C PHE A 434 -10.64 12.45 -5.60
N ASN A 435 -9.60 12.97 -4.96
CA ASN A 435 -8.76 12.20 -4.04
C ASN A 435 -9.54 11.67 -2.82
N PHE A 436 -10.62 12.32 -2.40
CA PHE A 436 -11.51 11.82 -1.34
C PHE A 436 -12.12 10.46 -1.71
N PHE A 437 -12.40 10.22 -3.01
CA PHE A 437 -12.94 8.95 -3.48
C PHE A 437 -11.89 7.83 -3.58
N ILE A 438 -10.65 8.16 -3.35
CA ILE A 438 -9.56 7.20 -3.16
C ILE A 438 -9.44 6.86 -1.67
N VAL A 439 -9.43 7.88 -0.83
CA VAL A 439 -9.11 7.75 0.59
C VAL A 439 -10.29 7.24 1.44
N ILE A 440 -11.50 7.73 1.21
CA ILE A 440 -12.70 7.32 1.97
C ILE A 440 -12.93 5.80 1.89
N PRO A 441 -12.88 5.15 0.71
CA PRO A 441 -13.01 3.71 0.61
C PRO A 441 -11.96 2.93 1.38
N GLN A 442 -10.73 3.43 1.44
CA GLN A 442 -9.64 2.82 2.20
C GLN A 442 -9.88 2.91 3.72
N ILE A 443 -10.34 4.07 4.21
CA ILE A 443 -10.74 4.24 5.61
C ILE A 443 -11.88 3.29 5.95
N PHE A 444 -12.90 3.20 5.08
CA PHE A 444 -14.01 2.29 5.27
C PHE A 444 -13.55 0.82 5.26
N ALA A 445 -12.66 0.45 4.36
CA ALA A 445 -12.06 -0.87 4.32
C ALA A 445 -11.28 -1.17 5.61
N ALA A 446 -10.45 -0.24 6.08
CA ALA A 446 -9.67 -0.39 7.31
C ALA A 446 -10.56 -0.65 8.55
N THR A 447 -11.75 -0.06 8.59
CA THR A 447 -12.68 -0.22 9.72
C THR A 447 -13.54 -1.48 9.64
N VAL A 448 -13.82 -1.99 8.44
CA VAL A 448 -14.80 -3.08 8.23
C VAL A 448 -14.13 -4.43 7.95
N LEU A 449 -12.96 -4.44 7.31
CA LEU A 449 -12.33 -5.68 6.86
C LEU A 449 -11.93 -6.61 8.00
N GLY A 450 -11.48 -6.09 9.15
CA GLY A 450 -11.16 -6.91 10.33
C GLY A 450 -12.38 -7.70 10.79
N PHE A 451 -13.53 -7.00 10.98
CA PHE A 451 -14.78 -7.64 11.35
C PHE A 451 -15.24 -8.68 10.32
N LEU A 452 -15.19 -8.35 9.03
CA LEU A 452 -15.58 -9.29 7.96
C LEU A 452 -14.71 -10.54 7.94
N THR A 453 -13.39 -10.36 8.04
CA THR A 453 -12.43 -11.46 7.99
C THR A 453 -12.65 -12.42 9.16
N VAL A 454 -12.74 -11.93 10.38
CA VAL A 454 -12.87 -12.77 11.57
C VAL A 454 -14.30 -13.34 11.70
N ASN A 455 -15.34 -12.51 11.64
CA ASN A 455 -16.68 -12.95 11.99
C ASN A 455 -17.48 -13.54 10.82
N VAL A 456 -17.29 -13.04 9.58
CA VAL A 456 -18.03 -13.51 8.40
C VAL A 456 -17.25 -14.61 7.67
N PHE A 457 -15.96 -14.40 7.45
CA PHE A 457 -15.11 -15.35 6.72
C PHE A 457 -14.38 -16.35 7.63
N LYS A 458 -14.69 -16.34 8.93
CA LYS A 458 -14.16 -17.29 9.91
C LYS A 458 -12.63 -17.35 9.90
N GLY A 459 -11.98 -16.19 9.90
CA GLY A 459 -10.53 -16.06 9.86
C GLY A 459 -9.86 -16.38 8.51
N ASN A 460 -10.64 -16.75 7.48
CA ASN A 460 -10.10 -17.09 6.17
C ASN A 460 -9.81 -15.83 5.33
N THR A 461 -8.56 -15.41 5.33
CA THR A 461 -8.10 -14.22 4.59
C THR A 461 -8.14 -14.38 3.07
N MET A 462 -8.15 -15.62 2.54
CA MET A 462 -8.38 -15.87 1.12
C MET A 462 -9.77 -15.38 0.68
N LEU A 463 -10.80 -15.58 1.49
CA LEU A 463 -12.15 -15.10 1.18
C LEU A 463 -12.22 -13.56 1.19
N THR A 464 -11.38 -12.91 1.97
CA THR A 464 -11.25 -11.44 1.94
C THR A 464 -10.65 -10.96 0.61
N LEU A 465 -9.69 -11.69 0.04
CA LEU A 465 -9.17 -11.40 -1.30
C LEU A 465 -10.22 -11.68 -2.40
N VAL A 466 -11.02 -12.75 -2.25
CA VAL A 466 -12.16 -13.04 -3.16
C VAL A 466 -13.16 -11.89 -3.12
N LEU A 467 -13.52 -11.39 -1.94
CA LEU A 467 -14.35 -10.20 -1.80
C LEU A 467 -13.75 -9.02 -2.57
N GLY A 468 -12.46 -8.76 -2.41
CA GLY A 468 -11.74 -7.73 -3.18
C GLY A 468 -11.87 -7.95 -4.70
N GLY A 469 -11.68 -9.17 -5.17
CA GLY A 469 -11.86 -9.54 -6.58
C GLY A 469 -13.28 -9.25 -7.10
N VAL A 470 -14.30 -9.66 -6.33
CA VAL A 470 -15.71 -9.40 -6.67
C VAL A 470 -16.02 -7.91 -6.72
N LEU A 471 -15.55 -7.13 -5.74
CA LEU A 471 -15.74 -5.68 -5.70
C LEU A 471 -15.05 -4.98 -6.89
N MET A 472 -13.89 -5.45 -7.29
CA MET A 472 -13.19 -4.93 -8.49
C MET A 472 -13.97 -5.22 -9.77
N ILE A 473 -14.60 -6.40 -9.90
CA ILE A 473 -15.48 -6.73 -11.02
C ILE A 473 -16.72 -5.83 -11.01
N ILE A 474 -17.33 -5.60 -9.85
CA ILE A 474 -18.46 -4.67 -9.69
C ILE A 474 -18.05 -3.26 -10.12
N ALA A 475 -16.88 -2.78 -9.70
CA ALA A 475 -16.33 -1.49 -10.15
C ALA A 475 -16.21 -1.43 -11.68
N GLY A 476 -15.72 -2.52 -12.29
CA GLY A 476 -15.63 -2.65 -13.74
C GLY A 476 -17.00 -2.50 -14.44
N LEU A 477 -18.01 -3.18 -13.95
CA LEU A 477 -19.37 -3.07 -14.51
C LEU A 477 -19.98 -1.68 -14.30
N LEU A 478 -19.72 -1.05 -13.15
CA LEU A 478 -20.17 0.31 -12.88
C LEU A 478 -19.51 1.35 -13.78
N SER A 479 -18.29 1.10 -14.27
CA SER A 479 -17.60 2.03 -15.18
C SER A 479 -18.36 2.26 -16.49
N LEU A 480 -19.20 1.31 -16.91
CA LEU A 480 -20.07 1.49 -18.10
C LEU A 480 -21.13 2.58 -17.92
N ARG A 481 -21.52 2.87 -16.67
CA ARG A 481 -22.50 3.92 -16.34
C ARG A 481 -21.90 5.33 -16.28
N VAL A 482 -20.60 5.45 -16.43
CA VAL A 482 -19.91 6.74 -16.40
C VAL A 482 -20.21 7.47 -17.72
N ASP A 483 -20.66 8.71 -17.59
CA ASP A 483 -20.81 9.61 -18.76
C ASP A 483 -19.42 10.10 -19.15
N ASP A 484 -18.90 9.55 -20.24
CA ASP A 484 -17.64 9.92 -20.84
C ASP A 484 -17.93 10.74 -22.10
N ASN A 485 -17.69 12.04 -21.99
CA ASN A 485 -17.82 12.95 -23.12
C ASN A 485 -16.49 12.87 -23.89
N GLU A 486 -16.41 11.92 -24.83
CA GLU A 486 -15.31 11.85 -25.81
C GLU A 486 -15.38 12.98 -26.82
#